data_d1ab99eb40f479c190abb987e91f843b
#
_entry.id   d1ab99eb40f479c190abb987e91f843b
#
_cell.length_a   1.000
_cell.length_b   1.000
_cell.length_c   1.000
_cell.angle_alpha   90.00
_cell.angle_beta   90.00
_cell.angle_gamma   90.00
#
_symmetry.space_group_name_H-M   'P 1'
#
loop_
_entity.id
_entity.type
_entity.pdbx_description
1 polymer ?
#
loop_
_entity_poly.entity_id
_entity_poly.type
_entity_poly.pdbx_seq_one_letter_code
_entity_poly.pdbx_strand_id
1 'polypeptide(L)'
;MPWAGYARPIAPVLTAFAETAVVYDRFYSISSYTAMSIGGLLAGRYPSELDRSGHYFAHWGDVLFFPEMLRRAGVRTASAQSHFYFDQRSGFRPAFDVYEVVPGIEEDHQTVHGITSPAQLELGLKMLSDPATVKGRFFAWLHFLDPHDKYEAHAGIGPYGHTTRDLYDGEVTFTDQHVGKLLDFVAAQPWGARTVVIVSADHGEAFGEHQCFRHGFELWDVLTHVPFMIRAPGLAPRRIDTPRSAVDMAPTILDLFGLPKDPAMEGESLVPEMRGAAAPARDVVLDLPRTTNSDRRRALIRGDFKLVAIGDDDAFQLYDLRNDPGEEHDVQWTARAKLDEMKAAYRALSAKMPAVCPSSREKLRGKKSHRPC
;
A
#
# COMPACT_ATOMS: atom_id res chain seq x y z
N MET A 1 12.46 7.76 3.45
CA MET A 1 12.75 8.22 2.08
C MET A 1 13.41 9.59 2.13
N PRO A 2 14.33 9.99 1.18
CA PRO A 2 15.07 11.23 1.25
C PRO A 2 14.20 12.50 1.35
N TRP A 3 13.12 12.59 0.57
CA TRP A 3 12.17 13.72 0.63
C TRP A 3 11.37 13.79 1.95
N ALA A 4 11.46 12.76 2.78
CA ALA A 4 10.85 12.68 4.11
C ALA A 4 11.93 12.66 5.23
N GLY A 5 13.16 13.10 4.95
CA GLY A 5 14.22 13.27 5.95
C GLY A 5 15.17 12.10 6.13
N TYR A 6 15.08 11.03 5.34
CA TYR A 6 16.09 9.95 5.38
C TYR A 6 17.42 10.45 4.83
N ALA A 7 18.49 10.28 5.61
CA ALA A 7 19.77 10.91 5.33
C ALA A 7 20.52 10.37 4.09
N ARG A 8 20.27 9.11 3.71
CA ARG A 8 20.93 8.51 2.54
C ARG A 8 20.17 8.86 1.25
N PRO A 9 20.87 9.22 0.16
CA PRO A 9 20.22 9.58 -1.12
C PRO A 9 19.87 8.33 -1.94
N ILE A 10 19.03 7.45 -1.39
CA ILE A 10 18.72 6.14 -1.96
C ILE A 10 17.68 6.18 -3.10
N ALA A 11 16.97 7.29 -3.28
CA ALA A 11 15.92 7.40 -4.29
C ALA A 11 15.98 8.79 -4.97
N PRO A 12 17.03 9.08 -5.77
CA PRO A 12 17.20 10.40 -6.39
C PRO A 12 16.11 10.72 -7.42
N VAL A 13 15.63 9.74 -8.18
CA VAL A 13 14.57 9.94 -9.18
C VAL A 13 13.24 10.29 -8.51
N LEU A 14 12.84 9.51 -7.51
CA LEU A 14 11.60 9.77 -6.79
C LEU A 14 11.69 11.04 -5.93
N THR A 15 12.89 11.42 -5.47
CA THR A 15 13.12 12.72 -4.80
C THR A 15 12.86 13.88 -5.77
N ALA A 16 13.38 13.82 -6.99
CA ALA A 16 13.10 14.82 -8.01
C ALA A 16 11.62 14.79 -8.46
N PHE A 17 10.99 13.61 -8.49
CA PHE A 17 9.56 13.48 -8.76
C PHE A 17 8.72 14.19 -7.70
N ALA A 18 9.08 14.07 -6.41
CA ALA A 18 8.40 14.71 -5.30
C ALA A 18 8.38 16.25 -5.40
N GLU A 19 9.43 16.87 -5.98
CA GLU A 19 9.50 18.32 -6.22
C GLU A 19 8.44 18.81 -7.20
N THR A 20 7.92 17.94 -8.07
CA THR A 20 6.94 18.25 -9.12
C THR A 20 5.56 17.67 -8.86
N ALA A 21 5.35 17.06 -7.71
CA ALA A 21 4.14 16.33 -7.35
C ALA A 21 3.40 16.97 -6.15
N VAL A 22 2.16 16.54 -5.96
CA VAL A 22 1.50 16.65 -4.65
C VAL A 22 2.00 15.50 -3.80
N VAL A 23 2.61 15.81 -2.66
CA VAL A 23 3.18 14.84 -1.72
C VAL A 23 2.36 14.85 -0.44
N TYR A 24 1.97 13.66 0.01
CA TYR A 24 1.33 13.47 1.31
C TYR A 24 2.38 13.03 2.32
N ASP A 25 2.67 13.88 3.28
CA ASP A 25 3.73 13.64 4.27
C ASP A 25 3.36 12.59 5.30
N ARG A 26 2.06 12.37 5.52
CA ARG A 26 1.50 11.42 6.47
C ARG A 26 0.49 10.51 5.77
N PHE A 27 0.98 9.66 4.87
CA PHE A 27 0.17 8.69 4.17
C PHE A 27 0.44 7.28 4.69
N TYR A 28 -0.61 6.54 4.95
CA TYR A 28 -0.52 5.23 5.58
C TYR A 28 -1.08 4.15 4.68
N SER A 29 -0.35 3.03 4.57
CA SER A 29 -0.91 1.79 4.02
C SER A 29 -2.06 1.29 4.88
N ILE A 30 -2.93 0.45 4.32
CA ILE A 30 -4.06 -0.11 5.08
C ILE A 30 -3.57 -1.18 6.06
N SER A 31 -2.53 -1.89 5.66
CA SER A 31 -1.96 -3.02 6.40
C SER A 31 -0.44 -3.09 6.17
N SER A 32 0.25 -3.86 6.98
CA SER A 32 1.68 -4.14 6.80
C SER A 32 1.95 -5.42 6.02
N TYR A 33 0.96 -6.01 5.37
CA TYR A 33 1.10 -7.24 4.61
C TYR A 33 0.52 -7.08 3.20
N THR A 34 1.31 -7.41 2.18
CA THR A 34 1.01 -7.17 0.76
C THR A 34 -0.41 -7.57 0.36
N ALA A 35 -0.81 -8.82 0.65
CA ALA A 35 -2.14 -9.29 0.26
C ALA A 35 -3.26 -8.43 0.86
N MET A 36 -3.14 -8.07 2.13
CA MET A 36 -4.14 -7.28 2.84
C MET A 36 -4.13 -5.82 2.39
N SER A 37 -2.94 -5.23 2.26
CA SER A 37 -2.81 -3.84 1.83
C SER A 37 -3.32 -3.64 0.40
N ILE A 38 -2.89 -4.47 -0.55
CA ILE A 38 -3.31 -4.37 -1.95
C ILE A 38 -4.79 -4.69 -2.12
N GLY A 39 -5.31 -5.74 -1.47
CA GLY A 39 -6.73 -6.06 -1.52
C GLY A 39 -7.60 -4.92 -1.01
N GLY A 40 -7.23 -4.33 0.11
CA GLY A 40 -7.91 -3.18 0.69
C GLY A 40 -7.82 -1.94 -0.20
N LEU A 41 -6.63 -1.63 -0.73
CA LEU A 41 -6.39 -0.51 -1.63
C LEU A 41 -7.26 -0.62 -2.91
N LEU A 42 -7.27 -1.78 -3.55
CA LEU A 42 -8.04 -1.99 -4.78
C LEU A 42 -9.55 -1.98 -4.55
N ALA A 43 -10.00 -2.42 -3.37
CA ALA A 43 -11.40 -2.38 -2.98
C ALA A 43 -11.85 -1.02 -2.40
N GLY A 44 -10.92 -0.17 -1.94
CA GLY A 44 -11.22 1.03 -1.16
C GLY A 44 -11.84 0.71 0.21
N ARG A 45 -11.51 -0.45 0.80
CA ARG A 45 -12.11 -1.00 2.03
C ARG A 45 -11.05 -1.65 2.91
N TYR A 46 -11.40 -1.90 4.17
CA TYR A 46 -10.48 -2.57 5.08
C TYR A 46 -10.47 -4.10 4.87
N PRO A 47 -9.30 -4.76 4.98
CA PRO A 47 -9.18 -6.21 4.74
C PRO A 47 -10.11 -7.08 5.56
N SER A 48 -10.41 -6.68 6.82
CA SER A 48 -11.37 -7.41 7.67
C SER A 48 -12.78 -7.46 7.12
N GLU A 49 -13.16 -6.55 6.23
CA GLU A 49 -14.50 -6.44 5.66
C GLU A 49 -14.67 -7.22 4.35
N LEU A 50 -13.57 -7.74 3.81
CA LEU A 50 -13.55 -8.33 2.49
C LEU A 50 -13.66 -9.85 2.55
N ASP A 51 -14.50 -10.43 1.67
CA ASP A 51 -14.56 -11.86 1.51
C ASP A 51 -13.26 -12.39 0.91
N ARG A 52 -12.66 -13.35 1.61
CA ARG A 52 -11.39 -13.94 1.24
C ARG A 52 -11.27 -15.38 1.73
N SER A 53 -10.43 -16.15 1.03
CA SER A 53 -9.93 -17.43 1.51
C SER A 53 -8.44 -17.31 1.82
N GLY A 54 -8.00 -17.96 2.89
CA GLY A 54 -6.61 -17.88 3.35
C GLY A 54 -6.32 -16.69 4.27
N HIS A 55 -5.24 -16.83 5.03
CA HIS A 55 -4.84 -15.84 6.02
C HIS A 55 -3.68 -14.97 5.52
N TYR A 56 -2.69 -15.57 4.87
CA TYR A 56 -1.53 -14.85 4.31
C TYR A 56 -1.73 -14.53 2.84
N PHE A 57 -1.86 -15.55 2.01
CA PHE A 57 -2.18 -15.37 0.60
C PHE A 57 -3.70 -15.37 0.46
N ALA A 58 -4.29 -14.21 0.64
CA ALA A 58 -5.72 -14.07 0.48
C ALA A 58 -6.09 -14.27 -0.99
N HIS A 59 -7.01 -15.21 -1.22
CA HIS A 59 -7.68 -15.33 -2.51
C HIS A 59 -9.00 -14.60 -2.35
N TRP A 60 -9.10 -13.45 -3.00
CA TRP A 60 -10.29 -12.62 -2.95
C TRP A 60 -11.43 -13.26 -3.72
N GLY A 61 -12.60 -13.35 -3.08
CA GLY A 61 -13.83 -13.88 -3.66
C GLY A 61 -14.60 -12.82 -4.45
N ASP A 62 -15.88 -12.66 -4.13
CA ASP A 62 -16.76 -11.69 -4.78
C ASP A 62 -16.49 -10.26 -4.27
N VAL A 63 -15.27 -9.77 -4.50
CA VAL A 63 -14.84 -8.40 -4.16
C VAL A 63 -14.79 -7.57 -5.43
N LEU A 64 -15.53 -6.47 -5.45
CA LEU A 64 -15.46 -5.49 -6.54
C LEU A 64 -14.23 -4.60 -6.34
N PHE A 65 -13.27 -4.69 -7.25
CA PHE A 65 -12.09 -3.85 -7.30
C PHE A 65 -12.28 -2.65 -8.24
N PHE A 66 -11.72 -1.49 -7.89
CA PHE A 66 -11.88 -0.28 -8.71
C PHE A 66 -11.40 -0.42 -10.16
N PRO A 67 -10.35 -1.21 -10.51
CA PRO A 67 -9.99 -1.41 -11.91
C PRO A 67 -11.10 -2.08 -12.73
N GLU A 68 -11.90 -2.97 -12.11
CA GLU A 68 -13.06 -3.53 -12.76
C GLU A 68 -14.15 -2.47 -13.01
N MET A 69 -14.35 -1.54 -12.08
CA MET A 69 -15.28 -0.42 -12.28
C MET A 69 -14.83 0.47 -13.45
N LEU A 70 -13.51 0.76 -13.54
CA LEU A 70 -12.91 1.47 -14.67
C LEU A 70 -13.17 0.72 -15.99
N ARG A 71 -12.91 -0.58 -16.02
CA ARG A 71 -13.13 -1.44 -17.21
C ARG A 71 -14.60 -1.45 -17.64
N ARG A 72 -15.53 -1.58 -16.69
CA ARG A 72 -16.98 -1.50 -16.96
C ARG A 72 -17.38 -0.13 -17.53
N ALA A 73 -16.66 0.94 -17.20
CA ALA A 73 -16.87 2.30 -17.72
C ALA A 73 -16.10 2.58 -19.04
N GLY A 74 -15.52 1.54 -19.67
CA GLY A 74 -14.83 1.66 -20.95
C GLY A 74 -13.39 2.24 -20.83
N VAL A 75 -12.80 2.26 -19.65
CA VAL A 75 -11.39 2.55 -19.44
C VAL A 75 -10.60 1.27 -19.63
N ARG A 76 -9.58 1.28 -20.47
CA ARG A 76 -8.68 0.13 -20.63
C ARG A 76 -7.86 -0.08 -19.37
N THR A 77 -7.81 -1.30 -18.84
CA THR A 77 -7.10 -1.60 -17.59
C THR A 77 -5.96 -2.58 -17.83
N ALA A 78 -4.78 -2.27 -17.32
CA ALA A 78 -3.57 -3.07 -17.50
C ALA A 78 -2.79 -3.19 -16.18
N SER A 79 -2.14 -4.33 -15.96
CA SER A 79 -1.33 -4.57 -14.76
C SER A 79 -0.14 -5.46 -15.09
N ALA A 80 1.03 -5.09 -14.56
CA ALA A 80 2.24 -5.92 -14.55
C ALA A 80 2.75 -6.07 -13.12
N GLN A 81 3.00 -7.31 -12.70
CA GLN A 81 3.26 -7.69 -11.32
C GLN A 81 4.57 -8.47 -11.19
N SER A 82 5.28 -8.30 -10.09
CA SER A 82 6.58 -8.94 -9.86
C SER A 82 6.58 -9.95 -8.72
N HIS A 83 5.43 -10.28 -8.13
CA HIS A 83 5.35 -11.21 -7.01
C HIS A 83 4.47 -12.42 -7.36
N PHE A 84 4.88 -13.64 -6.98
CA PHE A 84 4.12 -14.87 -7.22
C PHE A 84 2.70 -14.83 -6.62
N TYR A 85 2.49 -14.06 -5.55
CA TYR A 85 1.17 -13.85 -4.96
C TYR A 85 0.14 -13.35 -5.98
N PHE A 86 0.56 -12.56 -6.96
CA PHE A 86 -0.31 -12.00 -8.00
C PHE A 86 -0.62 -12.96 -9.15
N ASP A 87 -0.39 -14.26 -8.98
CA ASP A 87 -0.81 -15.27 -9.94
C ASP A 87 -2.34 -15.32 -10.09
N GLN A 88 -2.83 -16.28 -10.87
CA GLN A 88 -4.27 -16.42 -11.13
C GLN A 88 -5.10 -16.72 -9.87
N ARG A 89 -4.49 -17.18 -8.79
CA ARG A 89 -5.16 -17.55 -7.55
C ARG A 89 -5.49 -16.34 -6.68
N SER A 90 -4.79 -15.22 -6.83
CA SER A 90 -5.03 -14.00 -6.02
C SER A 90 -6.43 -13.40 -6.19
N GLY A 91 -7.08 -13.62 -7.33
CA GLY A 91 -8.39 -13.05 -7.64
C GLY A 91 -8.35 -11.66 -8.28
N PHE A 92 -7.18 -11.06 -8.51
CA PHE A 92 -7.07 -9.73 -9.12
C PHE A 92 -7.20 -9.73 -10.64
N ARG A 93 -6.76 -10.81 -11.32
CA ARG A 93 -6.74 -10.90 -12.78
C ARG A 93 -8.04 -10.48 -13.47
N PRO A 94 -9.24 -10.86 -12.99
CA PRO A 94 -10.51 -10.49 -13.65
C PRO A 94 -10.79 -8.98 -13.71
N ALA A 95 -10.13 -8.19 -12.86
CA ALA A 95 -10.31 -6.74 -12.83
C ALA A 95 -9.56 -6.01 -13.96
N PHE A 96 -8.71 -6.70 -14.72
CA PHE A 96 -7.85 -6.11 -15.74
C PHE A 96 -8.10 -6.72 -17.13
N ASP A 97 -7.99 -5.89 -18.19
CA ASP A 97 -7.99 -6.34 -19.58
C ASP A 97 -6.66 -6.99 -20.00
N VAL A 98 -5.55 -6.45 -19.47
CA VAL A 98 -4.19 -6.99 -19.63
C VAL A 98 -3.62 -7.23 -18.24
N TYR A 99 -3.16 -8.45 -17.98
CA TYR A 99 -2.60 -8.81 -16.67
C TYR A 99 -1.42 -9.76 -16.88
N GLU A 100 -0.23 -9.25 -16.58
CA GLU A 100 1.03 -9.96 -16.74
C GLU A 100 1.74 -10.10 -15.39
N VAL A 101 2.44 -11.21 -15.21
CA VAL A 101 3.31 -11.45 -14.05
C VAL A 101 4.69 -11.78 -14.59
N VAL A 102 5.73 -11.21 -13.97
CA VAL A 102 7.14 -11.49 -14.35
C VAL A 102 7.36 -13.00 -14.32
N PRO A 103 7.85 -13.59 -15.41
CA PRO A 103 8.06 -15.04 -15.48
C PRO A 103 9.26 -15.47 -14.63
N GLY A 104 9.25 -16.73 -14.16
CA GLY A 104 10.38 -17.33 -13.45
C GLY A 104 10.55 -16.92 -12.00
N ILE A 105 9.55 -16.26 -11.41
CA ILE A 105 9.53 -16.00 -9.98
C ILE A 105 9.23 -17.32 -9.27
N GLU A 106 10.21 -17.85 -8.54
CA GLU A 106 10.07 -19.10 -7.80
C GLU A 106 9.22 -18.88 -6.54
N GLU A 107 8.29 -19.80 -6.30
CA GLU A 107 7.47 -19.85 -5.10
C GLU A 107 8.29 -20.46 -3.95
N ASP A 108 9.06 -19.64 -3.25
CA ASP A 108 9.45 -19.96 -1.88
C ASP A 108 8.51 -19.18 -0.95
N HIS A 109 7.84 -19.88 -0.04
CA HIS A 109 6.82 -19.32 0.85
C HIS A 109 7.32 -18.21 1.79
N GLN A 110 8.59 -17.87 1.78
CA GLN A 110 9.21 -16.89 2.67
C GLN A 110 10.10 -15.86 1.97
N THR A 111 10.58 -16.12 0.77
CA THR A 111 11.51 -15.23 0.06
C THR A 111 11.24 -15.25 -1.43
N VAL A 112 11.35 -14.10 -2.07
CA VAL A 112 11.40 -14.03 -3.54
C VAL A 112 12.85 -14.09 -3.97
N HIS A 113 13.20 -15.12 -4.73
CA HIS A 113 14.53 -15.23 -5.31
C HIS A 113 14.58 -14.50 -6.65
N GLY A 114 15.50 -13.57 -6.77
CA GLY A 114 15.86 -12.96 -8.03
C GLY A 114 15.48 -11.48 -8.15
N ILE A 115 16.24 -10.83 -8.99
CA ILE A 115 16.12 -9.42 -9.33
C ILE A 115 14.96 -9.23 -10.30
N THR A 116 13.93 -8.49 -9.92
CA THR A 116 12.68 -8.38 -10.68
C THR A 116 12.53 -7.07 -11.45
N SER A 117 13.12 -5.96 -11.00
CA SER A 117 12.91 -4.63 -11.59
C SER A 117 13.23 -4.53 -13.08
N PRO A 118 14.28 -5.17 -13.64
CA PRO A 118 14.52 -5.14 -15.08
C PRO A 118 13.39 -5.80 -15.88
N ALA A 119 12.94 -6.98 -15.47
CA ALA A 119 11.86 -7.71 -16.12
C ALA A 119 10.51 -7.00 -15.96
N GLN A 120 10.26 -6.40 -14.78
CA GLN A 120 9.08 -5.58 -14.52
C GLN A 120 9.04 -4.34 -15.40
N LEU A 121 10.18 -3.66 -15.56
CA LEU A 121 10.30 -2.53 -16.49
C LEU A 121 10.02 -2.99 -17.93
N GLU A 122 10.61 -4.09 -18.38
CA GLU A 122 10.39 -4.63 -19.74
C GLU A 122 8.90 -4.91 -20.00
N LEU A 123 8.22 -5.59 -19.07
CA LEU A 123 6.77 -5.83 -19.15
C LEU A 123 5.99 -4.52 -19.20
N GLY A 124 6.32 -3.57 -18.34
CA GLY A 124 5.69 -2.26 -18.30
C GLY A 124 5.86 -1.50 -19.62
N LEU A 125 7.07 -1.45 -20.16
CA LEU A 125 7.36 -0.79 -21.45
C LEU A 125 6.62 -1.46 -22.60
N LYS A 126 6.63 -2.81 -22.65
CA LYS A 126 5.88 -3.59 -23.66
C LYS A 126 4.40 -3.27 -23.61
N MET A 127 3.82 -3.31 -22.41
CA MET A 127 2.39 -3.06 -22.18
C MET A 127 1.98 -1.64 -22.58
N LEU A 128 2.78 -0.64 -22.20
CA LEU A 128 2.52 0.77 -22.50
C LEU A 128 2.91 1.19 -23.92
N SER A 129 3.65 0.36 -24.66
CA SER A 129 3.93 0.53 -26.08
C SER A 129 2.86 -0.07 -26.99
N ASP A 130 1.99 -0.94 -26.45
CA ASP A 130 0.90 -1.54 -27.21
C ASP A 130 -0.22 -0.51 -27.44
N PRO A 131 -0.49 -0.12 -28.71
CA PRO A 131 -1.56 0.82 -29.04
C PRO A 131 -2.94 0.36 -28.52
N ALA A 132 -3.19 -0.94 -28.39
CA ALA A 132 -4.46 -1.46 -27.87
C ALA A 132 -4.61 -1.18 -26.37
N THR A 133 -3.51 -1.14 -25.62
CA THR A 133 -3.49 -0.83 -24.19
C THR A 133 -3.71 0.65 -23.92
N VAL A 134 -3.05 1.53 -24.69
CA VAL A 134 -3.05 2.99 -24.45
C VAL A 134 -4.06 3.77 -25.29
N LYS A 135 -4.93 3.07 -26.01
CA LYS A 135 -5.97 3.70 -26.83
C LYS A 135 -7.06 4.33 -25.95
N GLY A 136 -7.24 5.64 -26.08
CA GLY A 136 -8.27 6.37 -25.32
C GLY A 136 -7.89 6.59 -23.86
N ARG A 137 -8.82 6.32 -22.94
CA ARG A 137 -8.54 6.37 -21.50
C ARG A 137 -8.04 5.00 -21.04
N PHE A 138 -6.95 5.00 -20.29
CA PHE A 138 -6.40 3.77 -19.73
C PHE A 138 -5.94 3.97 -18.27
N PHE A 139 -5.89 2.88 -17.53
CA PHE A 139 -5.29 2.74 -16.22
C PHE A 139 -4.22 1.64 -16.30
N ALA A 140 -3.03 1.91 -15.80
CA ALA A 140 -1.96 0.92 -15.70
C ALA A 140 -1.41 0.88 -14.27
N TRP A 141 -1.26 -0.32 -13.72
CA TRP A 141 -0.66 -0.57 -12.42
C TRP A 141 0.56 -1.49 -12.57
N LEU A 142 1.73 -0.98 -12.18
CA LEU A 142 2.98 -1.71 -12.18
C LEU A 142 3.48 -1.84 -10.74
N HIS A 143 3.74 -3.06 -10.31
CA HIS A 143 4.21 -3.36 -8.96
C HIS A 143 5.64 -3.87 -9.00
N PHE A 144 6.59 -3.02 -8.56
CA PHE A 144 8.01 -3.34 -8.40
C PHE A 144 8.22 -4.00 -7.05
N LEU A 145 9.08 -5.02 -6.99
CA LEU A 145 9.24 -5.88 -5.82
C LEU A 145 10.66 -5.87 -5.21
N ASP A 146 11.69 -5.45 -5.95
CA ASP A 146 13.07 -5.68 -5.49
C ASP A 146 13.39 -5.22 -4.06
N PRO A 147 12.84 -4.12 -3.49
CA PRO A 147 12.97 -3.85 -2.06
C PRO A 147 12.17 -4.82 -1.18
N HIS A 148 12.42 -6.11 -1.34
CA HIS A 148 11.77 -7.20 -0.60
C HIS A 148 12.82 -8.23 -0.17
N ASP A 149 12.60 -8.92 0.94
CA ASP A 149 13.46 -10.02 1.38
C ASP A 149 13.42 -11.17 0.32
N LYS A 150 14.56 -11.55 -0.14
CA LYS A 150 15.96 -11.51 0.31
C LYS A 150 16.72 -10.38 -0.40
N TYR A 151 17.24 -9.41 0.36
CA TYR A 151 17.92 -8.25 -0.22
C TYR A 151 19.28 -8.63 -0.80
N GLU A 152 19.54 -8.16 -2.03
CA GLU A 152 20.74 -8.49 -2.80
C GLU A 152 21.57 -7.22 -3.12
N ALA A 153 22.86 -7.39 -3.32
CA ALA A 153 23.72 -6.31 -3.76
C ALA A 153 23.66 -6.18 -5.29
N HIS A 154 23.50 -4.96 -5.78
CA HIS A 154 23.43 -4.67 -7.21
C HIS A 154 24.72 -4.01 -7.70
N ALA A 155 25.25 -4.49 -8.83
CA ALA A 155 26.44 -3.91 -9.43
C ALA A 155 26.22 -2.43 -9.82
N GLY A 156 27.12 -1.56 -9.38
CA GLY A 156 27.04 -0.12 -9.65
C GLY A 156 26.09 0.66 -8.74
N ILE A 157 25.49 0.00 -7.74
CA ILE A 157 24.66 0.63 -6.71
C ILE A 157 25.45 0.70 -5.40
N GLY A 158 25.47 1.85 -4.75
CA GLY A 158 26.18 2.04 -3.48
C GLY A 158 27.67 2.31 -3.63
N PRO A 159 28.51 1.96 -2.63
CA PRO A 159 28.17 1.10 -1.48
C PRO A 159 27.49 1.85 -0.33
N TYR A 160 26.40 1.29 0.18
CA TYR A 160 25.78 1.78 1.43
C TYR A 160 26.32 1.03 2.66
N GLY A 161 26.88 -0.17 2.48
CA GLY A 161 27.40 -1.06 3.50
C GLY A 161 27.04 -2.53 3.25
N HIS A 162 27.02 -3.33 4.32
CA HIS A 162 26.79 -4.80 4.23
C HIS A 162 25.73 -5.30 5.21
N THR A 163 25.09 -4.42 5.97
CA THR A 163 23.97 -4.81 6.82
C THR A 163 22.73 -5.07 5.97
N THR A 164 21.73 -5.76 6.51
CA THR A 164 20.44 -6.00 5.85
C THR A 164 19.79 -4.68 5.39
N ARG A 165 19.84 -3.64 6.22
CA ARG A 165 19.35 -2.29 5.86
C ARG A 165 20.18 -1.66 4.73
N ASP A 166 21.48 -1.85 4.71
CA ASP A 166 22.33 -1.31 3.63
C ASP A 166 22.02 -1.97 2.28
N LEU A 167 21.75 -3.28 2.28
CA LEU A 167 21.32 -4.00 1.10
C LEU A 167 19.94 -3.55 0.63
N TYR A 168 18.98 -3.39 1.54
CA TYR A 168 17.67 -2.82 1.24
C TYR A 168 17.76 -1.42 0.63
N ASP A 169 18.61 -0.54 1.18
CA ASP A 169 18.86 0.79 0.62
C ASP A 169 19.41 0.69 -0.82
N GLY A 170 20.24 -0.31 -1.09
CA GLY A 170 20.72 -0.65 -2.44
C GLY A 170 19.58 -1.04 -3.38
N GLU A 171 18.67 -1.87 -2.94
CA GLU A 171 17.52 -2.30 -3.73
C GLU A 171 16.53 -1.17 -4.00
N VAL A 172 16.30 -0.29 -3.01
CA VAL A 172 15.51 0.92 -3.23
C VAL A 172 16.14 1.78 -4.33
N THR A 173 17.47 1.96 -4.31
CA THR A 173 18.17 2.73 -5.35
C THR A 173 18.07 2.05 -6.72
N PHE A 174 18.22 0.73 -6.74
CA PHE A 174 18.10 -0.05 -7.97
C PHE A 174 16.70 0.05 -8.57
N THR A 175 15.67 -0.10 -7.76
CA THR A 175 14.28 0.07 -8.17
C THR A 175 14.00 1.50 -8.65
N ASP A 176 14.49 2.51 -7.93
CA ASP A 176 14.35 3.93 -8.27
C ASP A 176 14.88 4.23 -9.68
N GLN A 177 16.03 3.64 -10.07
CA GLN A 177 16.58 3.77 -11.41
C GLN A 177 15.67 3.16 -12.50
N HIS A 178 15.01 2.03 -12.22
CA HIS A 178 14.09 1.37 -13.16
C HIS A 178 12.76 2.13 -13.27
N VAL A 179 12.28 2.64 -12.15
CA VAL A 179 11.11 3.55 -12.13
C VAL A 179 11.43 4.82 -12.92
N GLY A 180 12.66 5.37 -12.81
CA GLY A 180 13.11 6.51 -13.61
C GLY A 180 12.99 6.28 -15.11
N LYS A 181 13.49 5.14 -15.59
CA LYS A 181 13.37 4.77 -17.01
C LYS A 181 11.92 4.66 -17.48
N LEU A 182 11.04 4.14 -16.61
CA LEU A 182 9.60 4.08 -16.88
C LEU A 182 8.98 5.48 -16.96
N LEU A 183 9.32 6.37 -16.03
CA LEU A 183 8.82 7.75 -16.00
C LEU A 183 9.28 8.53 -17.23
N ASP A 184 10.52 8.36 -17.66
CA ASP A 184 11.08 8.96 -18.89
C ASP A 184 10.34 8.45 -20.12
N PHE A 185 10.10 7.13 -20.19
CA PHE A 185 9.31 6.55 -21.27
C PHE A 185 7.90 7.15 -21.33
N VAL A 186 7.20 7.23 -20.20
CA VAL A 186 5.84 7.82 -20.11
C VAL A 186 5.87 9.28 -20.56
N ALA A 187 6.85 10.07 -20.10
CA ALA A 187 6.97 11.48 -20.45
C ALA A 187 7.20 11.69 -21.96
N ALA A 188 7.91 10.79 -22.63
CA ALA A 188 8.18 10.84 -24.07
C ALA A 188 6.98 10.46 -24.95
N GLN A 189 5.91 9.87 -24.39
CA GLN A 189 4.77 9.43 -25.17
C GLN A 189 3.83 10.59 -25.56
N PRO A 190 3.11 10.49 -26.70
CA PRO A 190 2.12 11.51 -27.11
C PRO A 190 0.99 11.73 -26.10
N TRP A 191 0.72 10.74 -25.25
CA TRP A 191 -0.27 10.80 -24.17
C TRP A 191 0.35 11.21 -22.82
N GLY A 192 1.68 11.24 -22.69
CA GLY A 192 2.40 11.46 -21.43
C GLY A 192 2.01 12.75 -20.71
N ALA A 193 1.89 13.88 -21.45
CA ALA A 193 1.49 15.16 -20.87
C ALA A 193 0.04 15.17 -20.31
N ARG A 194 -0.76 14.15 -20.61
CA ARG A 194 -2.15 13.99 -20.12
C ARG A 194 -2.28 12.88 -19.11
N THR A 195 -1.16 12.29 -18.65
CA THR A 195 -1.13 11.17 -17.74
C THR A 195 -0.99 11.65 -16.30
N VAL A 196 -1.83 11.11 -15.43
CA VAL A 196 -1.63 11.18 -13.98
C VAL A 196 -0.69 10.06 -13.58
N VAL A 197 0.36 10.39 -12.86
CA VAL A 197 1.30 9.41 -12.30
C VAL A 197 1.18 9.41 -10.79
N ILE A 198 0.91 8.23 -10.22
CA ILE A 198 0.82 8.00 -8.78
C ILE A 198 1.97 7.07 -8.38
N VAL A 199 2.70 7.42 -7.35
CA VAL A 199 3.75 6.60 -6.73
C VAL A 199 3.39 6.37 -5.29
N SER A 200 3.38 5.10 -4.88
CA SER A 200 3.14 4.69 -3.50
C SER A 200 3.86 3.37 -3.20
N ALA A 201 3.78 2.92 -1.94
CA ALA A 201 4.12 1.57 -1.55
C ALA A 201 2.93 0.91 -0.84
N ASP A 202 2.88 -0.41 -0.85
CA ASP A 202 1.84 -1.19 -0.18
C ASP A 202 2.10 -1.31 1.33
N HIS A 203 3.34 -1.33 1.77
CA HIS A 203 3.79 -1.26 3.16
C HIS A 203 5.27 -0.87 3.23
N GLY A 204 5.79 -0.74 4.44
CA GLY A 204 7.20 -0.54 4.76
C GLY A 204 7.90 -1.82 5.18
N GLU A 205 9.11 -1.68 5.78
CA GLU A 205 9.97 -2.77 6.17
C GLU A 205 10.71 -2.45 7.48
N ALA A 206 10.79 -3.42 8.42
CA ALA A 206 11.48 -3.27 9.69
C ALA A 206 12.82 -4.03 9.71
N PHE A 207 13.82 -3.45 10.36
CA PHE A 207 15.19 -3.94 10.44
C PHE A 207 15.67 -4.07 11.89
N GLY A 208 14.78 -4.32 12.82
CA GLY A 208 15.04 -4.47 14.26
C GLY A 208 14.32 -3.43 15.11
N GLU A 209 13.64 -2.44 14.51
CA GLU A 209 12.77 -1.53 15.23
C GLU A 209 11.70 -2.34 15.98
N HIS A 210 11.45 -2.01 17.24
CA HIS A 210 10.56 -2.75 18.15
C HIS A 210 10.83 -4.27 18.21
N GLN A 211 12.08 -4.68 17.98
CA GLN A 211 12.48 -6.09 17.85
C GLN A 211 11.74 -6.80 16.69
N CYS A 212 11.18 -6.03 15.76
CA CYS A 212 10.51 -6.51 14.56
C CYS A 212 11.49 -6.53 13.38
N PHE A 213 11.42 -7.59 12.60
CA PHE A 213 12.15 -7.74 11.34
C PHE A 213 11.14 -8.10 10.25
N ARG A 214 11.36 -7.57 9.02
CA ARG A 214 10.45 -7.77 7.91
C ARG A 214 9.09 -7.07 8.16
N HIS A 215 8.02 -7.60 7.61
CA HIS A 215 6.68 -7.00 7.63
C HIS A 215 5.59 -8.06 7.89
N GLY A 216 4.33 -7.62 8.00
CA GLY A 216 3.16 -8.50 8.02
C GLY A 216 2.69 -8.95 9.40
N PHE A 217 3.29 -8.48 10.50
CA PHE A 217 2.95 -8.93 11.84
C PHE A 217 2.48 -7.81 12.78
N GLU A 218 2.88 -6.58 12.52
CA GLU A 218 2.59 -5.42 13.35
C GLU A 218 2.21 -4.20 12.51
N LEU A 219 1.79 -3.10 13.15
CA LEU A 219 1.32 -1.88 12.48
C LEU A 219 2.14 -0.64 12.87
N TRP A 220 3.43 -0.81 13.17
CA TRP A 220 4.35 0.29 13.43
C TRP A 220 4.47 1.24 12.24
N ASP A 221 4.75 2.52 12.46
CA ASP A 221 4.92 3.50 11.37
C ASP A 221 6.02 3.09 10.39
N VAL A 222 7.08 2.44 10.86
CA VAL A 222 8.12 1.86 9.97
C VAL A 222 7.54 0.87 8.94
N LEU A 223 6.40 0.24 9.24
CA LEU A 223 5.71 -0.72 8.38
C LEU A 223 4.54 -0.12 7.60
N THR A 224 3.98 0.99 8.08
CA THR A 224 2.69 1.47 7.56
C THR A 224 2.70 2.91 7.06
N HIS A 225 3.67 3.73 7.46
CA HIS A 225 3.86 5.08 6.93
C HIS A 225 4.62 5.01 5.59
N VAL A 226 3.89 5.11 4.49
CA VAL A 226 4.40 4.86 3.14
C VAL A 226 4.44 6.14 2.29
N PRO A 227 5.30 6.20 1.26
CA PRO A 227 5.27 7.31 0.30
C PRO A 227 3.94 7.37 -0.44
N PHE A 228 3.46 8.58 -0.69
CA PHE A 228 2.34 8.81 -1.59
C PHE A 228 2.51 10.15 -2.31
N MET A 229 2.68 10.07 -3.62
CA MET A 229 2.94 11.21 -4.49
C MET A 229 2.08 11.13 -5.74
N ILE A 230 1.47 12.26 -6.13
CA ILE A 230 0.65 12.35 -7.34
C ILE A 230 1.13 13.52 -8.17
N ARG A 231 1.51 13.26 -9.43
CA ARG A 231 1.76 14.28 -10.44
C ARG A 231 0.65 14.19 -11.49
N ALA A 232 -0.08 15.26 -11.66
CA ALA A 232 -1.20 15.32 -12.60
C ALA A 232 -1.18 16.63 -13.41
N PRO A 233 -1.65 16.61 -14.66
CA PRO A 233 -1.77 17.83 -15.46
C PRO A 233 -2.60 18.90 -14.75
N GLY A 234 -2.05 20.12 -14.69
CA GLY A 234 -2.73 21.25 -14.05
C GLY A 234 -2.70 21.29 -12.52
N LEU A 235 -2.08 20.32 -11.86
CA LEU A 235 -1.82 20.41 -10.42
C LEU A 235 -0.48 21.06 -10.15
N ALA A 236 -0.46 22.06 -9.25
CA ALA A 236 0.78 22.62 -8.73
C ALA A 236 1.38 21.70 -7.65
N PRO A 237 2.72 21.58 -7.58
CA PRO A 237 3.38 20.87 -6.50
C PRO A 237 2.98 21.43 -5.14
N ARG A 238 2.75 20.55 -4.16
CA ARG A 238 2.45 20.91 -2.77
C ARG A 238 2.70 19.78 -1.81
N ARG A 239 2.82 20.09 -0.53
CA ARG A 239 2.88 19.11 0.55
C ARG A 239 1.59 19.19 1.38
N ILE A 240 1.08 18.01 1.78
CA ILE A 240 -0.13 17.85 2.59
C ILE A 240 0.25 17.01 3.81
N ASP A 241 0.19 17.63 5.00
CA ASP A 241 0.57 16.99 6.26
C ASP A 241 -0.62 16.36 7.01
N THR A 242 -1.83 16.47 6.46
CA THR A 242 -3.00 15.83 7.06
C THR A 242 -2.96 14.32 6.81
N PRO A 243 -3.11 13.48 7.86
CA PRO A 243 -3.09 12.02 7.69
C PRO A 243 -4.10 11.51 6.68
N ARG A 244 -3.65 10.62 5.79
CA ARG A 244 -4.48 9.95 4.77
C ARG A 244 -4.08 8.48 4.69
N SER A 245 -4.95 7.68 4.07
CA SER A 245 -4.78 6.23 3.99
C SER A 245 -4.92 5.73 2.55
N ALA A 246 -4.28 4.62 2.27
CA ALA A 246 -4.38 3.93 0.98
C ALA A 246 -5.83 3.49 0.64
N VAL A 247 -6.74 3.46 1.61
CA VAL A 247 -8.18 3.28 1.35
C VAL A 247 -8.77 4.40 0.49
N ASP A 248 -8.14 5.59 0.49
CA ASP A 248 -8.52 6.76 -0.31
C ASP A 248 -8.08 6.64 -1.80
N MET A 249 -7.20 5.70 -2.14
CA MET A 249 -6.67 5.61 -3.51
C MET A 249 -7.75 5.20 -4.52
N ALA A 250 -8.56 4.20 -4.20
CA ALA A 250 -9.63 3.73 -5.09
C ALA A 250 -10.63 4.85 -5.44
N PRO A 251 -11.26 5.56 -4.48
CA PRO A 251 -12.16 6.67 -4.80
C PRO A 251 -11.44 7.85 -5.46
N THR A 252 -10.17 8.09 -5.16
CA THR A 252 -9.37 9.14 -5.83
C THR A 252 -9.16 8.82 -7.31
N ILE A 253 -8.79 7.58 -7.63
CA ILE A 253 -8.58 7.16 -9.01
C ILE A 253 -9.90 7.19 -9.79
N LEU A 254 -11.00 6.72 -9.21
CA LEU A 254 -12.32 6.80 -9.83
C LEU A 254 -12.71 8.26 -10.13
N ASP A 255 -12.52 9.18 -9.18
CA ASP A 255 -12.80 10.61 -9.34
C ASP A 255 -11.93 11.24 -10.45
N LEU A 256 -10.65 10.89 -10.55
CA LEU A 256 -9.76 11.32 -11.65
C LEU A 256 -10.29 10.87 -13.02
N PHE A 257 -11.01 9.77 -13.09
CA PHE A 257 -11.70 9.31 -14.29
C PHE A 257 -13.12 9.87 -14.44
N GLY A 258 -13.60 10.69 -13.49
CA GLY A 258 -14.96 11.24 -13.49
C GLY A 258 -16.03 10.19 -13.19
N LEU A 259 -15.68 9.16 -12.43
CA LEU A 259 -16.58 8.09 -12.02
C LEU A 259 -16.93 8.21 -10.53
N PRO A 260 -18.15 7.87 -10.13
CA PRO A 260 -18.53 7.83 -8.72
C PRO A 260 -17.80 6.68 -8.00
N LYS A 261 -17.51 6.87 -6.71
CA LYS A 261 -17.07 5.78 -5.85
C LYS A 261 -18.22 4.78 -5.60
N ASP A 262 -17.89 3.52 -5.36
CA ASP A 262 -18.84 2.56 -4.85
C ASP A 262 -19.26 2.96 -3.42
N PRO A 263 -20.57 2.90 -3.07
CA PRO A 263 -21.04 3.23 -1.72
C PRO A 263 -20.42 2.40 -0.60
N ALA A 264 -19.90 1.22 -0.89
CA ALA A 264 -19.21 0.36 0.07
C ALA A 264 -17.76 0.80 0.33
N MET A 265 -17.19 1.73 -0.45
CA MET A 265 -15.85 2.25 -0.22
C MET A 265 -15.81 3.15 1.02
N GLU A 266 -14.89 2.84 1.92
CA GLU A 266 -14.65 3.60 3.17
C GLU A 266 -13.82 4.87 2.92
N GLY A 267 -12.96 4.85 1.90
CA GLY A 267 -12.12 5.99 1.52
C GLY A 267 -12.88 7.14 0.86
N GLU A 268 -12.22 8.30 0.79
CA GLU A 268 -12.71 9.50 0.13
C GLU A 268 -11.74 9.99 -0.93
N SER A 269 -12.24 10.66 -1.98
CA SER A 269 -11.39 11.25 -3.01
C SER A 269 -10.49 12.34 -2.45
N LEU A 270 -9.21 12.25 -2.76
CA LEU A 270 -8.18 13.26 -2.44
C LEU A 270 -8.12 14.38 -3.50
N VAL A 271 -8.86 14.28 -4.60
CA VAL A 271 -8.83 15.27 -5.71
C VAL A 271 -9.15 16.69 -5.25
N PRO A 272 -10.14 16.94 -4.37
CA PRO A 272 -10.40 18.31 -3.89
C PRO A 272 -9.20 18.95 -3.19
N GLU A 273 -8.54 18.22 -2.28
CA GLU A 273 -7.40 18.75 -1.53
C GLU A 273 -6.14 18.86 -2.39
N MET A 274 -5.93 17.98 -3.36
CA MET A 274 -4.88 18.12 -4.37
C MET A 274 -5.05 19.41 -5.19
N ARG A 275 -6.29 19.83 -5.45
CA ARG A 275 -6.64 21.08 -6.15
C ARG A 275 -6.62 22.32 -5.25
N GLY A 276 -6.31 22.17 -3.98
CA GLY A 276 -6.14 23.29 -3.06
C GLY A 276 -7.29 23.53 -2.09
N ALA A 277 -8.31 22.68 -2.07
CA ALA A 277 -9.28 22.70 -0.99
C ALA A 277 -8.60 22.37 0.36
N ALA A 278 -9.19 22.81 1.45
CA ALA A 278 -8.73 22.42 2.78
C ALA A 278 -8.79 20.89 2.92
N ALA A 279 -7.74 20.31 3.52
CA ALA A 279 -7.70 18.91 3.88
C ALA A 279 -8.26 18.72 5.30
N PRO A 280 -9.55 18.33 5.47
CA PRO A 280 -10.14 18.19 6.79
C PRO A 280 -9.47 17.06 7.57
N ALA A 281 -9.37 17.22 8.89
CA ALA A 281 -8.90 16.15 9.75
C ALA A 281 -9.84 14.94 9.63
N ARG A 282 -9.27 13.77 9.38
CA ARG A 282 -9.96 12.48 9.36
C ARG A 282 -9.16 11.44 10.13
N ASP A 283 -9.88 10.50 10.70
CA ASP A 283 -9.28 9.32 11.29
C ASP A 283 -8.69 8.41 10.21
N VAL A 284 -7.52 7.83 10.49
CA VAL A 284 -6.92 6.79 9.66
C VAL A 284 -6.98 5.48 10.43
N VAL A 285 -7.51 4.45 9.81
CA VAL A 285 -7.54 3.10 10.38
C VAL A 285 -6.55 2.22 9.63
N LEU A 286 -5.77 1.46 10.39
CA LEU A 286 -4.90 0.40 9.88
C LEU A 286 -5.50 -0.93 10.33
N ASP A 287 -5.53 -1.93 9.44
CA ASP A 287 -6.23 -3.19 9.70
C ASP A 287 -5.39 -4.38 9.24
N LEU A 288 -4.87 -5.12 10.19
CA LEU A 288 -4.18 -6.38 9.99
C LEU A 288 -5.02 -7.50 10.64
N PRO A 289 -5.82 -8.20 9.84
CA PRO A 289 -6.66 -9.27 10.33
C PRO A 289 -5.86 -10.39 10.99
N ARG A 290 -6.51 -11.12 11.90
CA ARG A 290 -5.94 -12.31 12.51
C ARG A 290 -5.50 -13.32 11.45
N THR A 291 -4.36 -13.95 11.70
CA THR A 291 -3.83 -15.07 10.92
C THR A 291 -3.81 -16.34 11.75
N THR A 292 -3.31 -17.45 11.20
CA THR A 292 -3.09 -18.69 11.96
C THR A 292 -2.01 -18.53 13.04
N ASN A 293 -1.10 -17.58 12.88
CA ASN A 293 0.11 -17.43 13.69
C ASN A 293 0.18 -16.10 14.46
N SER A 294 -0.72 -15.15 14.20
CA SER A 294 -0.74 -13.85 14.87
C SER A 294 -2.16 -13.39 15.15
N ASP A 295 -2.33 -12.75 16.30
CA ASP A 295 -3.58 -12.09 16.64
C ASP A 295 -3.80 -10.85 15.75
N ARG A 296 -5.06 -10.43 15.64
CA ARG A 296 -5.43 -9.19 14.97
C ARG A 296 -4.65 -8.00 15.53
N ARG A 297 -4.24 -7.11 14.63
CA ARG A 297 -3.82 -5.76 14.99
C ARG A 297 -4.73 -4.77 14.27
N ARG A 298 -5.23 -3.78 14.98
CA ARG A 298 -5.94 -2.65 14.39
C ARG A 298 -5.45 -1.37 15.02
N ALA A 299 -5.15 -0.34 14.22
CA ALA A 299 -4.73 0.93 14.76
C ALA A 299 -5.65 2.06 14.30
N LEU A 300 -5.77 3.07 15.14
CA LEU A 300 -6.43 4.34 14.86
C LEU A 300 -5.42 5.47 14.98
N ILE A 301 -5.24 6.24 13.91
CA ILE A 301 -4.48 7.49 13.92
C ILE A 301 -5.49 8.63 13.89
N ARG A 302 -5.44 9.49 14.92
CA ARG A 302 -6.26 10.70 15.05
C ARG A 302 -5.37 11.87 15.43
N GLY A 303 -5.24 12.83 14.52
CA GLY A 303 -4.28 13.91 14.69
C GLY A 303 -2.85 13.37 14.82
N ASP A 304 -2.20 13.64 15.93
CA ASP A 304 -0.84 13.23 16.20
C ASP A 304 -0.73 11.96 17.08
N PHE A 305 -1.86 11.33 17.41
CA PHE A 305 -1.85 10.13 18.26
C PHE A 305 -2.23 8.88 17.47
N LYS A 306 -1.56 7.78 17.81
CA LYS A 306 -1.84 6.44 17.29
C LYS A 306 -2.18 5.49 18.44
N LEU A 307 -3.37 4.92 18.38
CA LEU A 307 -3.81 3.83 19.26
C LEU A 307 -3.68 2.51 18.51
N VAL A 308 -3.02 1.54 19.10
CA VAL A 308 -2.96 0.16 18.57
C VAL A 308 -3.76 -0.75 19.48
N ALA A 309 -4.74 -1.46 18.90
CA ALA A 309 -5.52 -2.50 19.57
C ALA A 309 -5.01 -3.88 19.16
N ILE A 310 -4.82 -4.74 20.12
CA ILE A 310 -4.23 -6.07 19.98
C ILE A 310 -5.27 -7.14 20.34
N GLY A 311 -5.31 -8.21 19.55
CA GLY A 311 -6.24 -9.32 19.77
C GLY A 311 -7.69 -8.89 19.53
N ASP A 312 -8.58 -9.34 20.40
CA ASP A 312 -9.99 -8.96 20.39
C ASP A 312 -10.24 -7.70 21.24
N ASP A 313 -9.32 -6.72 21.15
CA ASP A 313 -9.23 -5.50 21.94
C ASP A 313 -8.83 -5.80 23.41
N ASP A 314 -8.05 -6.86 23.60
CA ASP A 314 -7.58 -7.32 24.91
C ASP A 314 -6.52 -6.38 25.49
N ALA A 315 -5.72 -5.75 24.63
CA ALA A 315 -4.69 -4.80 25.02
C ALA A 315 -4.67 -3.59 24.05
N PHE A 316 -4.17 -2.48 24.59
CA PHE A 316 -4.01 -1.23 23.83
C PHE A 316 -2.64 -0.65 24.11
N GLN A 317 -2.09 0.04 23.09
CA GLN A 317 -0.89 0.88 23.18
C GLN A 317 -1.22 2.26 22.61
N LEU A 318 -0.61 3.31 23.12
CA LEU A 318 -0.84 4.69 22.69
C LEU A 318 0.49 5.40 22.43
N TYR A 319 0.63 6.00 21.27
CA TYR A 319 1.83 6.71 20.83
C TYR A 319 1.53 8.14 20.42
N ASP A 320 2.44 9.07 20.74
CA ASP A 320 2.43 10.47 20.29
C ASP A 320 3.39 10.61 19.11
N LEU A 321 2.88 10.45 17.90
CA LEU A 321 3.67 10.43 16.67
C LEU A 321 4.39 11.76 16.37
N ARG A 322 3.95 12.88 16.96
CA ARG A 322 4.62 14.17 16.80
C ARG A 322 5.92 14.25 17.58
N ASN A 323 5.90 13.77 18.81
CA ASN A 323 7.05 13.85 19.73
C ASN A 323 7.87 12.57 19.73
N ASP A 324 7.29 11.49 19.29
CA ASP A 324 7.86 10.14 19.23
C ASP A 324 7.48 9.44 17.90
N PRO A 325 8.00 9.91 16.76
CA PRO A 325 7.69 9.31 15.45
C PRO A 325 8.24 7.89 15.29
N GLY A 326 9.13 7.46 16.17
CA GLY A 326 9.64 6.08 16.23
C GLY A 326 8.77 5.14 17.06
N GLU A 327 7.71 5.64 17.74
CA GLU A 327 6.83 4.83 18.60
C GLU A 327 7.58 4.06 19.72
N GLU A 328 8.67 4.67 20.24
CA GLU A 328 9.53 4.04 21.25
C GLU A 328 8.90 4.06 22.65
N HIS A 329 7.93 4.95 22.90
CA HIS A 329 7.35 5.19 24.22
C HIS A 329 5.82 5.06 24.21
N ASP A 330 5.33 3.95 24.78
CA ASP A 330 3.89 3.79 25.04
C ASP A 330 3.43 4.71 26.16
N VAL A 331 2.67 5.76 25.79
CA VAL A 331 2.17 6.78 26.72
C VAL A 331 0.81 6.44 27.34
N GLN A 332 0.30 5.22 27.18
CA GLN A 332 -1.01 4.81 27.73
C GLN A 332 -1.16 5.03 29.23
N TRP A 333 -0.04 5.00 29.97
CA TRP A 333 -0.04 5.15 31.43
C TRP A 333 0.09 6.61 31.88
N THR A 334 0.67 7.46 31.06
CA THR A 334 0.91 8.90 31.37
C THR A 334 -0.14 9.80 30.71
N ALA A 335 -0.74 9.39 29.60
CA ALA A 335 -1.74 10.16 28.84
C ALA A 335 -3.15 9.56 28.93
N ARG A 336 -3.64 9.27 30.14
CA ARG A 336 -4.90 8.53 30.40
C ARG A 336 -6.12 9.15 29.71
N ALA A 337 -6.31 10.46 29.80
CA ALA A 337 -7.44 11.12 29.19
C ALA A 337 -7.43 10.96 27.64
N LYS A 338 -6.24 11.03 27.04
CA LYS A 338 -6.05 10.79 25.59
C LYS A 338 -6.31 9.32 25.24
N LEU A 339 -5.86 8.39 26.05
CA LEU A 339 -6.16 6.97 25.87
C LEU A 339 -7.66 6.70 25.86
N ASP A 340 -8.40 7.26 26.81
CA ASP A 340 -9.86 7.07 26.90
C ASP A 340 -10.59 7.68 25.70
N GLU A 341 -10.18 8.88 25.25
CA GLU A 341 -10.67 9.50 24.02
C GLU A 341 -10.44 8.62 22.79
N MET A 342 -9.21 8.15 22.62
CA MET A 342 -8.81 7.32 21.47
C MET A 342 -9.51 5.97 21.48
N LYS A 343 -9.66 5.31 22.64
CA LYS A 343 -10.41 4.07 22.79
C LYS A 343 -11.89 4.24 22.46
N ALA A 344 -12.51 5.33 22.88
CA ALA A 344 -13.91 5.62 22.56
C ALA A 344 -14.09 5.79 21.04
N ALA A 345 -13.21 6.57 20.40
CA ALA A 345 -13.23 6.77 18.96
C ALA A 345 -12.98 5.44 18.19
N TYR A 346 -11.96 4.69 18.60
CA TYR A 346 -11.64 3.39 18.02
C TYR A 346 -12.83 2.42 18.09
N ARG A 347 -13.47 2.30 19.27
CA ARG A 347 -14.64 1.43 19.44
C ARG A 347 -15.81 1.82 18.55
N ALA A 348 -16.06 3.13 18.41
CA ALA A 348 -17.12 3.64 17.54
C ALA A 348 -16.87 3.32 16.06
N LEU A 349 -15.62 3.34 15.62
CA LEU A 349 -15.21 2.96 14.25
C LEU A 349 -15.23 1.44 14.09
N SER A 350 -14.61 0.70 14.99
CA SER A 350 -14.50 -0.77 14.93
C SER A 350 -15.88 -1.45 14.94
N ALA A 351 -16.87 -0.88 15.65
CA ALA A 351 -18.23 -1.38 15.67
C ALA A 351 -18.95 -1.27 14.30
N LYS A 352 -18.48 -0.41 13.41
CA LYS A 352 -19.04 -0.25 12.05
C LYS A 352 -18.34 -1.12 11.01
N MET A 353 -17.22 -1.73 11.36
CA MET A 353 -16.41 -2.56 10.47
C MET A 353 -16.80 -4.04 10.69
N PRO A 354 -17.66 -4.62 9.85
CA PRO A 354 -18.00 -6.03 9.96
C PRO A 354 -16.76 -6.90 9.74
N ALA A 355 -16.54 -7.87 10.61
CA ALA A 355 -15.46 -8.81 10.42
C ALA A 355 -15.96 -9.99 9.57
N VAL A 356 -15.45 -10.12 8.36
CA VAL A 356 -15.69 -11.27 7.50
C VAL A 356 -14.63 -12.33 7.79
N CYS A 357 -15.08 -13.50 8.21
CA CYS A 357 -14.19 -14.63 8.42
C CYS A 357 -13.68 -15.21 7.11
N PRO A 358 -12.35 -15.45 6.97
CA PRO A 358 -11.84 -16.15 5.80
C PRO A 358 -12.56 -17.48 5.61
N SER A 359 -13.01 -17.75 4.40
CA SER A 359 -13.55 -19.05 4.05
C SER A 359 -12.41 -20.05 4.06
N SER A 360 -12.25 -20.80 5.16
CA SER A 360 -11.18 -21.77 5.26
C SER A 360 -11.45 -22.99 4.37
N ARG A 361 -10.47 -23.41 3.58
CA ARG A 361 -10.43 -24.78 3.05
C ARG A 361 -10.47 -25.85 4.17
N GLU A 362 -10.21 -25.46 5.41
CA GLU A 362 -10.31 -26.32 6.60
C GLU A 362 -11.74 -26.74 6.95
N LYS A 363 -12.79 -26.05 6.49
CA LYS A 363 -14.18 -26.56 6.57
C LYS A 363 -14.34 -27.91 5.88
N LEU A 364 -13.48 -28.27 4.93
CA LEU A 364 -13.49 -29.56 4.24
C LEU A 364 -12.93 -30.73 5.09
N ARG A 365 -12.32 -30.48 6.25
CA ARG A 365 -11.73 -31.50 7.12
C ARG A 365 -12.45 -31.68 8.48
N GLY A 366 -13.62 -31.13 8.65
CA GLY A 366 -14.49 -31.47 9.80
C GLY A 366 -14.05 -30.99 11.16
N LYS A 367 -13.03 -30.13 11.28
CA LYS A 367 -12.64 -29.50 12.54
C LYS A 367 -13.31 -28.14 12.68
N LYS A 368 -14.32 -28.05 13.57
CA LYS A 368 -14.90 -26.77 13.97
C LYS A 368 -13.84 -25.96 14.72
N SER A 369 -13.28 -24.94 14.13
CA SER A 369 -12.57 -23.93 14.89
C SER A 369 -13.61 -23.08 15.62
N HIS A 370 -13.57 -23.08 16.93
CA HIS A 370 -14.51 -22.34 17.80
C HIS A 370 -14.00 -20.92 18.13
N ARG A 371 -13.09 -20.34 17.36
CA ARG A 371 -12.63 -18.95 17.57
C ARG A 371 -13.29 -18.04 16.57
N PRO A 372 -13.94 -16.93 17.01
CA PRO A 372 -14.38 -15.88 16.11
C PRO A 372 -13.16 -15.29 15.35
N CYS A 373 -13.42 -14.72 14.23
CA CYS A 373 -12.40 -14.12 13.35
C CYS A 373 -11.73 -12.90 13.94
#